data_80cfebb7bef2d6d6f3c9afe191fe6268
#
_entry.id   80cfebb7bef2d6d6f3c9afe191fe6268
#
_cell.length_a   1.000
_cell.length_b   1.000
_cell.length_c   1.000
_cell.angle_alpha   90.00
_cell.angle_beta   90.00
_cell.angle_gamma   90.00
#
_symmetry.space_group_name_H-M   'P 1'
#
loop_
_entity.id
_entity.type
_entity.pdbx_description
1 polymer ?
#
loop_
_entity_poly.entity_id
_entity_poly.type
_entity_poly.pdbx_seq_one_letter_code
_entity_poly.pdbx_strand_id
1 'polypeptide(L)'
;MKLQLLVSAVKEEVTTLAERMNVRTDAWIVNQCDRFGYQEYEYREHIIRCLSMAERGVGLSRNTALMRADGDILLFSDEDLIYQDDYEQKVLQAFEQHPQAQVITFNFEVDERRRTYYNETGHWVHWYNYGRYPAYAIAVRRDAILKANVTYSLLYGGGAKYSNGEDSLFLHDCLKKGLRIYADTALLGKEVYRQSTWFSGYHEKFFLDRGVLYHDLYGCMAKLFSIRFLWSNRKEMLTTINFRTAYGP
;
A
#
# COMPACT_ATOMS: atom_id res chain seq x y z
N MET A 1 7.67 21.13 6.20
CA MET A 1 7.82 19.67 5.97
C MET A 1 7.89 19.46 4.47
N LYS A 2 8.71 18.51 4.01
CA LYS A 2 8.87 18.13 2.61
C LYS A 2 8.18 16.80 2.38
N LEU A 3 7.24 16.73 1.43
CA LEU A 3 6.63 15.49 0.97
C LEU A 3 7.52 14.85 -0.11
N GLN A 4 7.66 13.53 -0.07
CA GLN A 4 8.30 12.74 -1.10
C GLN A 4 7.45 11.52 -1.47
N LEU A 5 7.28 11.28 -2.76
CA LEU A 5 6.52 10.15 -3.27
C LEU A 5 7.42 8.92 -3.40
N LEU A 6 6.92 7.75 -3.00
CA LEU A 6 7.61 6.46 -3.09
C LEU A 6 6.81 5.52 -4.00
N VAL A 7 7.18 5.48 -5.27
CA VAL A 7 6.44 4.77 -6.32
C VAL A 7 7.01 3.37 -6.51
N SER A 8 6.14 2.35 -6.39
CA SER A 8 6.44 0.97 -6.78
C SER A 8 5.90 0.74 -8.18
N ALA A 9 6.77 0.38 -9.12
CA ALA A 9 6.43 0.20 -10.53
C ALA A 9 6.93 -1.14 -11.07
N VAL A 10 6.27 -1.64 -12.12
CA VAL A 10 6.62 -2.91 -12.78
C VAL A 10 6.70 -2.72 -14.29
N LYS A 11 7.92 -2.83 -14.84
CA LYS A 11 8.20 -2.75 -16.30
C LYS A 11 7.67 -1.46 -16.95
N GLU A 12 7.70 -0.35 -16.21
CA GLU A 12 7.24 0.94 -16.68
C GLU A 12 8.36 1.71 -17.42
N GLU A 13 7.94 2.61 -18.32
CA GLU A 13 8.82 3.63 -18.88
C GLU A 13 8.95 4.78 -17.87
N VAL A 14 10.06 4.78 -17.14
CA VAL A 14 10.25 5.67 -15.99
C VAL A 14 10.36 7.15 -16.35
N THR A 15 10.78 7.46 -17.57
CA THR A 15 10.94 8.87 -18.03
C THR A 15 9.61 9.59 -18.22
N THR A 16 8.53 8.87 -18.49
CA THR A 16 7.17 9.42 -18.69
C THR A 16 6.24 9.17 -17.51
N LEU A 17 6.67 8.35 -16.53
CA LEU A 17 5.80 7.93 -15.45
C LEU A 17 5.38 9.09 -14.53
N ALA A 18 6.32 9.99 -14.20
CA ALA A 18 6.03 11.16 -13.38
C ALA A 18 4.96 12.07 -14.03
N GLU A 19 4.99 12.23 -15.36
CA GLU A 19 3.99 12.99 -16.10
C GLU A 19 2.63 12.30 -16.08
N ARG A 20 2.57 10.99 -16.36
CA ARG A 20 1.32 10.22 -16.34
C ARG A 20 0.64 10.22 -14.97
N MET A 21 1.44 10.17 -13.91
CA MET A 21 0.96 10.22 -12.53
C MET A 21 0.64 11.63 -12.03
N ASN A 22 0.97 12.67 -12.80
CA ASN A 22 0.88 14.08 -12.39
C ASN A 22 1.67 14.36 -11.10
N VAL A 23 2.91 13.87 -11.02
CA VAL A 23 3.78 14.05 -9.85
C VAL A 23 4.13 15.53 -9.67
N ARG A 24 4.02 16.05 -8.45
CA ARG A 24 4.32 17.44 -8.06
C ARG A 24 5.13 17.50 -6.77
N THR A 25 5.98 16.52 -6.56
CA THR A 25 6.92 16.41 -5.42
C THR A 25 8.16 15.68 -5.90
N ASP A 26 9.22 15.73 -5.12
CA ASP A 26 10.30 14.78 -5.33
C ASP A 26 9.79 13.35 -5.23
N ALA A 27 10.38 12.44 -5.98
CA ALA A 27 9.95 11.05 -5.98
C ALA A 27 11.11 10.06 -6.08
N TRP A 28 10.95 8.90 -5.43
CA TRP A 28 11.67 7.68 -5.73
C TRP A 28 10.74 6.72 -6.48
N ILE A 29 11.14 6.34 -7.69
CA ILE A 29 10.46 5.32 -8.48
C ILE A 29 11.34 4.07 -8.47
N VAL A 30 10.84 2.97 -7.91
CA VAL A 30 11.50 1.68 -7.94
C VAL A 30 10.79 0.80 -8.96
N ASN A 31 11.44 0.65 -10.13
CA ASN A 31 10.88 -0.07 -11.28
C ASN A 31 11.41 -1.50 -11.32
N GLN A 32 10.55 -2.47 -11.04
CA GLN A 32 10.84 -3.89 -11.08
C GLN A 32 10.81 -4.39 -12.53
N CYS A 33 11.96 -4.58 -13.14
CA CYS A 33 12.09 -4.98 -14.54
C CYS A 33 13.10 -6.14 -14.71
N ASP A 34 13.82 -6.20 -15.81
CA ASP A 34 14.79 -7.25 -16.14
C ASP A 34 16.26 -6.78 -16.08
N ARG A 35 16.49 -5.56 -15.59
CA ARG A 35 17.81 -4.93 -15.53
C ARG A 35 18.00 -4.12 -14.26
N PHE A 36 19.24 -3.86 -13.89
CA PHE A 36 19.62 -2.88 -12.89
C PHE A 36 20.01 -1.56 -13.57
N GLY A 37 19.61 -0.46 -12.95
CA GLY A 37 19.98 0.86 -13.45
C GLY A 37 19.50 1.96 -12.52
N TYR A 38 20.17 3.11 -12.58
CA TYR A 38 19.78 4.33 -11.89
C TYR A 38 19.68 5.47 -12.89
N GLN A 39 18.63 6.25 -12.77
CA GLN A 39 18.41 7.48 -13.53
C GLN A 39 17.88 8.55 -12.58
N GLU A 40 18.27 9.80 -12.83
CA GLU A 40 17.75 10.97 -12.15
C GLU A 40 17.45 12.03 -13.18
N TYR A 41 16.30 12.68 -13.07
CA TYR A 41 15.89 13.77 -13.94
C TYR A 41 15.01 14.76 -13.20
N GLU A 42 14.92 15.96 -13.72
CA GLU A 42 14.03 17.00 -13.22
C GLU A 42 12.68 16.97 -13.96
N TYR A 43 11.60 17.04 -13.20
CA TYR A 43 10.25 17.20 -13.74
C TYR A 43 9.49 18.23 -12.90
N ARG A 44 9.06 19.34 -13.53
CA ARG A 44 8.33 20.44 -12.85
C ARG A 44 9.04 20.93 -11.57
N GLU A 45 10.34 21.19 -11.66
CA GLU A 45 11.19 21.65 -10.54
C GLU A 45 11.36 20.61 -9.40
N HIS A 46 10.96 19.35 -9.60
CA HIS A 46 11.14 18.24 -8.65
C HIS A 46 12.12 17.22 -9.17
N ILE A 47 12.86 16.63 -8.26
CA ILE A 47 13.86 15.58 -8.59
C ILE A 47 13.19 14.22 -8.56
N ILE A 48 13.18 13.56 -9.71
CA ILE A 48 12.67 12.20 -9.88
C ILE A 48 13.84 11.24 -9.97
N ARG A 49 13.96 10.37 -8.97
CA ARG A 49 15.00 9.35 -8.87
C ARG A 49 14.40 7.99 -9.21
N CYS A 50 14.97 7.32 -10.20
CA CYS A 50 14.46 6.03 -10.68
C CYS A 50 15.53 4.95 -10.47
N LEU A 51 15.17 3.91 -9.74
CA LEU A 51 15.98 2.71 -9.57
C LEU A 51 15.28 1.54 -10.27
N SER A 52 15.90 1.02 -11.32
CA SER A 52 15.49 -0.23 -11.98
C SER A 52 16.12 -1.41 -11.25
N MET A 53 15.33 -2.45 -10.95
CA MET A 53 15.76 -3.66 -10.23
C MET A 53 15.29 -4.91 -10.96
N ALA A 54 16.19 -5.90 -11.08
CA ALA A 54 15.87 -7.20 -11.68
C ALA A 54 15.09 -8.12 -10.70
N GLU A 55 15.03 -7.76 -9.42
CA GLU A 55 14.26 -8.51 -8.42
C GLU A 55 12.80 -8.13 -8.45
N ARG A 56 11.96 -9.08 -8.03
CA ARG A 56 10.50 -8.93 -7.93
C ARG A 56 10.05 -8.97 -6.48
N GLY A 57 9.03 -8.20 -6.17
CA GLY A 57 8.40 -8.15 -4.85
C GLY A 57 8.04 -6.72 -4.46
N VAL A 58 6.75 -6.44 -4.32
CA VAL A 58 6.26 -5.10 -3.99
C VAL A 58 6.77 -4.61 -2.63
N GLY A 59 6.90 -5.50 -1.64
CA GLY A 59 7.50 -5.18 -0.34
C GLY A 59 8.98 -4.78 -0.47
N LEU A 60 9.74 -5.49 -1.32
CA LEU A 60 11.14 -5.14 -1.61
C LEU A 60 11.24 -3.78 -2.29
N SER A 61 10.38 -3.51 -3.27
CA SER A 61 10.31 -2.23 -3.98
C SER A 61 10.03 -1.06 -3.01
N ARG A 62 8.99 -1.19 -2.17
CA ARG A 62 8.62 -0.17 -1.18
C ARG A 62 9.70 0.06 -0.13
N ASN A 63 10.33 -1.00 0.38
CA ASN A 63 11.46 -0.88 1.32
C ASN A 63 12.67 -0.22 0.67
N THR A 64 12.94 -0.55 -0.59
CA THR A 64 14.05 0.05 -1.34
C THR A 64 13.87 1.55 -1.50
N ALA A 65 12.65 2.03 -1.79
CA ALA A 65 12.32 3.45 -1.83
C ALA A 65 12.39 4.09 -0.43
N LEU A 66 11.79 3.45 0.59
CA LEU A 66 11.77 3.94 1.98
C LEU A 66 13.18 4.18 2.54
N MET A 67 14.11 3.27 2.31
CA MET A 67 15.48 3.37 2.81
C MET A 67 16.32 4.44 2.10
N ARG A 68 15.89 4.94 0.95
CA ARG A 68 16.56 5.98 0.15
C ARG A 68 15.92 7.35 0.29
N ALA A 69 14.71 7.39 0.82
CA ALA A 69 13.94 8.61 0.96
C ALA A 69 14.58 9.61 1.93
N ASP A 70 14.49 10.90 1.58
CA ASP A 70 15.02 12.02 2.35
C ASP A 70 13.94 13.06 2.73
N GLY A 71 12.68 12.87 2.30
CA GLY A 71 11.55 13.72 2.70
C GLY A 71 11.15 13.54 4.16
N ASP A 72 10.51 14.54 4.75
CA ASP A 72 9.96 14.47 6.12
C ASP A 72 8.73 13.56 6.19
N ILE A 73 7.87 13.67 5.16
CA ILE A 73 6.67 12.88 4.95
C ILE A 73 6.86 12.05 3.69
N LEU A 74 6.54 10.77 3.76
CA LEU A 74 6.65 9.84 2.65
C LEU A 74 5.27 9.30 2.31
N LEU A 75 4.85 9.42 1.05
CA LEU A 75 3.60 8.86 0.53
C LEU A 75 3.93 7.67 -0.37
N PHE A 76 3.49 6.48 0.03
CA PHE A 76 3.61 5.29 -0.83
C PHE A 76 2.65 5.40 -2.01
N SER A 77 3.06 4.85 -3.15
CA SER A 77 2.33 4.93 -4.41
C SER A 77 2.54 3.72 -5.28
N ASP A 78 1.57 3.44 -6.11
CA ASP A 78 1.66 2.47 -7.20
C ASP A 78 1.63 3.23 -8.55
N GLU A 79 2.11 2.64 -9.64
CA GLU A 79 2.31 3.27 -10.95
C GLU A 79 1.03 3.60 -11.72
N ASP A 80 -0.12 3.17 -11.22
CA ASP A 80 -1.43 3.34 -11.87
C ASP A 80 -2.28 4.44 -11.23
N LEU A 81 -1.68 5.33 -10.44
CA LEU A 81 -2.36 6.47 -9.84
C LEU A 81 -2.14 7.76 -10.65
N ILE A 82 -3.17 8.61 -10.67
CA ILE A 82 -3.08 9.99 -11.14
C ILE A 82 -3.47 10.91 -9.99
N TYR A 83 -2.52 11.72 -9.55
CA TYR A 83 -2.71 12.65 -8.44
C TYR A 83 -3.46 13.91 -8.86
N GLN A 84 -4.19 14.51 -7.91
CA GLN A 84 -4.72 15.87 -8.04
C GLN A 84 -3.59 16.90 -7.90
N ASP A 85 -3.77 18.08 -8.45
CA ASP A 85 -2.74 19.13 -8.44
C ASP A 85 -2.34 19.59 -7.03
N ASP A 86 -3.22 19.47 -6.08
CA ASP A 86 -3.10 19.93 -4.70
C ASP A 86 -2.80 18.81 -3.68
N TYR A 87 -2.44 17.59 -4.17
CA TYR A 87 -2.24 16.44 -3.26
C TYR A 87 -1.14 16.68 -2.22
N GLU A 88 -0.05 17.37 -2.60
CA GLU A 88 1.03 17.69 -1.67
C GLU A 88 0.50 18.56 -0.52
N GLN A 89 -0.19 19.64 -0.85
CA GLN A 89 -0.76 20.54 0.14
C GLN A 89 -1.71 19.81 1.09
N LYS A 90 -2.59 18.96 0.57
CA LYS A 90 -3.53 18.14 1.36
C LYS A 90 -2.81 17.22 2.33
N VAL A 91 -1.77 16.52 1.87
CA VAL A 91 -1.00 15.62 2.72
C VAL A 91 -0.28 16.38 3.84
N LEU A 92 0.42 17.47 3.51
CA LEU A 92 1.15 18.26 4.50
C LEU A 92 0.20 18.88 5.53
N GLN A 93 -0.94 19.43 5.08
CA GLN A 93 -1.97 20.00 5.95
C GLN A 93 -2.56 18.95 6.90
N ALA A 94 -2.82 17.74 6.45
CA ALA A 94 -3.31 16.65 7.31
C ALA A 94 -2.32 16.35 8.45
N PHE A 95 -1.00 16.29 8.16
CA PHE A 95 0.01 16.08 9.20
C PHE A 95 0.19 17.29 10.15
N GLU A 96 -0.10 18.50 9.69
CA GLU A 96 -0.13 19.70 10.54
C GLU A 96 -1.35 19.71 11.47
N GLN A 97 -2.52 19.34 10.97
CA GLN A 97 -3.76 19.24 11.75
C GLN A 97 -3.72 18.07 12.73
N HIS A 98 -3.00 17.00 12.41
CA HIS A 98 -2.87 15.82 13.26
C HIS A 98 -1.41 15.56 13.67
N PRO A 99 -0.78 16.45 14.47
CA PRO A 99 0.65 16.36 14.82
C PRO A 99 0.99 15.09 15.60
N GLN A 100 -0.01 14.44 16.20
CA GLN A 100 0.15 13.18 16.93
C GLN A 100 0.11 11.94 16.02
N ALA A 101 -0.27 12.08 14.74
CA ALA A 101 -0.27 10.98 13.80
C ALA A 101 1.13 10.76 13.22
N GLN A 102 1.62 9.53 13.26
CA GLN A 102 2.84 9.12 12.56
C GLN A 102 2.52 8.53 11.19
N VAL A 103 1.29 8.05 11.00
CA VAL A 103 0.77 7.51 9.76
C VAL A 103 -0.59 8.14 9.48
N ILE A 104 -0.84 8.56 8.24
CA ILE A 104 -2.15 9.05 7.80
C ILE A 104 -2.54 8.29 6.54
N THR A 105 -3.80 7.85 6.48
CA THR A 105 -4.38 7.23 5.28
C THR A 105 -5.33 8.20 4.60
N PHE A 106 -5.34 8.21 3.27
CA PHE A 106 -6.08 9.14 2.43
C PHE A 106 -7.05 8.41 1.50
N ASN A 107 -7.99 9.14 0.91
CA ASN A 107 -8.89 8.61 -0.11
C ASN A 107 -8.29 8.70 -1.52
N PHE A 108 -8.66 7.72 -2.33
CA PHE A 108 -8.50 7.74 -3.79
C PHE A 108 -9.81 7.35 -4.44
N GLU A 109 -10.08 7.92 -5.62
CA GLU A 109 -11.18 7.49 -6.47
C GLU A 109 -10.80 6.17 -7.15
N VAL A 110 -11.51 5.11 -6.81
CA VAL A 110 -11.28 3.74 -7.27
C VAL A 110 -12.61 3.15 -7.76
N ASP A 111 -12.57 2.25 -8.75
CA ASP A 111 -13.77 1.52 -9.19
C ASP A 111 -14.50 0.92 -7.99
N GLU A 112 -15.83 1.14 -7.91
CA GLU A 112 -16.64 0.74 -6.74
C GLU A 112 -16.52 -0.75 -6.41
N ARG A 113 -16.30 -1.62 -7.41
CA ARG A 113 -16.13 -3.06 -7.22
C ARG A 113 -14.80 -3.44 -6.57
N ARG A 114 -13.78 -2.54 -6.65
CA ARG A 114 -12.43 -2.75 -6.10
C ARG A 114 -12.21 -1.97 -4.81
N ARG A 115 -13.07 -1.01 -4.53
CA ARG A 115 -12.94 -0.12 -3.38
C ARG A 115 -13.11 -0.86 -2.06
N THR A 116 -12.03 -0.95 -1.28
CA THR A 116 -12.01 -1.61 0.03
C THR A 116 -12.42 -0.67 1.16
N TYR A 117 -12.30 0.64 0.96
CA TYR A 117 -12.63 1.68 1.93
C TYR A 117 -12.95 3.01 1.25
N TYR A 118 -13.61 3.89 2.00
CA TYR A 118 -13.70 5.32 1.75
C TYR A 118 -13.96 6.03 3.09
N ASN A 119 -13.15 7.01 3.42
CA ASN A 119 -13.26 7.74 4.68
C ASN A 119 -14.20 8.92 4.47
N GLU A 120 -15.46 8.81 4.90
CA GLU A 120 -16.43 9.92 4.89
C GLU A 120 -16.17 10.90 6.04
N THR A 121 -15.60 10.41 7.13
CA THR A 121 -15.23 11.17 8.32
C THR A 121 -13.85 10.80 8.81
N GLY A 122 -13.09 11.79 9.27
CA GLY A 122 -11.77 11.54 9.84
C GLY A 122 -11.87 10.79 11.18
N HIS A 123 -10.99 9.81 11.38
CA HIS A 123 -10.98 9.00 12.60
C HIS A 123 -9.63 8.36 12.88
N TRP A 124 -9.39 8.02 14.16
CA TRP A 124 -8.23 7.23 14.54
C TRP A 124 -8.40 5.77 14.13
N VAL A 125 -7.35 5.21 13.53
CA VAL A 125 -7.30 3.81 13.14
C VAL A 125 -6.79 2.97 14.32
N HIS A 126 -7.45 1.85 14.56
CA HIS A 126 -7.17 0.94 15.65
C HIS A 126 -6.97 -0.50 15.14
N TRP A 127 -6.59 -1.40 16.05
CA TRP A 127 -6.32 -2.81 15.77
C TRP A 127 -7.48 -3.58 15.09
N TYR A 128 -8.71 -3.08 15.13
CA TYR A 128 -9.90 -3.74 14.56
C TYR A 128 -10.33 -3.17 13.19
N ASN A 129 -9.74 -2.09 12.70
CA ASN A 129 -10.17 -1.44 11.45
C ASN A 129 -9.03 -1.05 10.47
N TYR A 130 -7.78 -1.43 10.76
CA TYR A 130 -6.61 -1.05 9.94
C TYR A 130 -6.50 -1.82 8.61
N GLY A 131 -7.01 -3.05 8.52
CA GLY A 131 -6.74 -4.00 7.42
C GLY A 131 -7.48 -3.70 6.10
N ARG A 132 -7.95 -2.47 5.88
CA ARG A 132 -8.69 -2.06 4.70
C ARG A 132 -7.92 -1.10 3.78
N TYR A 133 -6.85 -0.50 4.28
CA TYR A 133 -6.11 0.55 3.58
C TYR A 133 -4.99 -0.05 2.74
N PRO A 134 -4.99 0.20 1.40
CA PRO A 134 -3.90 -0.20 0.52
C PRO A 134 -2.68 0.73 0.71
N ALA A 135 -1.50 0.25 0.34
CA ALA A 135 -0.26 1.00 0.53
C ALA A 135 -0.29 2.38 -0.12
N TYR A 136 -0.84 2.49 -1.30
CA TYR A 136 -0.90 3.76 -2.04
C TYR A 136 -1.71 4.86 -1.33
N ALA A 137 -2.51 4.49 -0.34
CA ALA A 137 -3.25 5.44 0.48
C ALA A 137 -2.48 5.89 1.73
N ILE A 138 -1.29 5.36 1.99
CA ILE A 138 -0.56 5.51 3.25
C ILE A 138 0.55 6.54 3.11
N ALA A 139 0.48 7.61 3.91
CA ALA A 139 1.60 8.51 4.14
C ALA A 139 2.14 8.36 5.57
N VAL A 140 3.44 8.56 5.74
CA VAL A 140 4.13 8.32 7.01
C VAL A 140 5.13 9.43 7.34
N ARG A 141 5.31 9.72 8.63
CA ARG A 141 6.48 10.49 9.09
C ARG A 141 7.71 9.61 8.99
N ARG A 142 8.66 9.98 8.14
CA ARG A 142 9.88 9.20 7.88
C ARG A 142 10.60 8.82 9.16
N ASP A 143 10.91 9.79 10.02
CA ASP A 143 11.68 9.55 11.23
C ASP A 143 10.97 8.60 12.21
N ALA A 144 9.64 8.66 12.28
CA ALA A 144 8.86 7.78 13.15
C ALA A 144 8.91 6.32 12.65
N ILE A 145 8.79 6.09 11.34
CA ILE A 145 8.88 4.75 10.75
C ILE A 145 10.27 4.16 10.90
N LEU A 146 11.32 4.94 10.62
CA LEU A 146 12.70 4.48 10.77
C LEU A 146 13.06 4.18 12.23
N LYS A 147 12.66 5.04 13.16
CA LYS A 147 12.87 4.83 14.60
C LYS A 147 12.11 3.59 15.12
N ALA A 148 10.91 3.35 14.64
CA ALA A 148 10.12 2.18 15.00
C ALA A 148 10.62 0.89 14.32
N ASN A 149 11.52 1.00 13.33
CA ASN A 149 12.02 -0.10 12.50
C ASN A 149 10.88 -0.90 11.87
N VAL A 150 9.92 -0.19 11.23
CA VAL A 150 8.81 -0.81 10.50
C VAL A 150 9.12 -0.82 9.02
N THR A 151 8.99 -1.98 8.39
CA THR A 151 9.21 -2.19 6.96
C THR A 151 8.12 -3.09 6.38
N TYR A 152 7.97 -3.10 5.07
CA TYR A 152 7.10 -4.05 4.39
C TYR A 152 7.67 -5.48 4.46
N SER A 153 6.80 -6.46 4.65
CA SER A 153 7.19 -7.86 4.59
C SER A 153 7.64 -8.26 3.18
N LEU A 154 8.73 -9.00 3.07
CA LEU A 154 9.21 -9.54 1.79
C LEU A 154 8.51 -10.84 1.40
N LEU A 155 7.70 -11.41 2.31
CA LEU A 155 6.98 -12.67 2.09
C LEU A 155 5.60 -12.47 1.48
N TYR A 156 5.05 -11.23 1.55
CA TYR A 156 3.69 -10.90 1.16
C TYR A 156 3.64 -9.86 0.05
N GLY A 157 2.54 -9.90 -0.71
CA GLY A 157 2.26 -8.94 -1.78
C GLY A 157 2.70 -9.42 -3.15
N GLY A 158 2.51 -8.55 -4.11
CA GLY A 158 2.81 -8.83 -5.49
C GLY A 158 4.26 -9.23 -5.76
N GLY A 159 4.45 -10.39 -6.40
CA GLY A 159 5.77 -10.95 -6.69
C GLY A 159 6.44 -11.68 -5.54
N ALA A 160 5.79 -11.78 -4.37
CA ALA A 160 6.26 -12.52 -3.20
C ALA A 160 5.64 -13.93 -3.09
N LYS A 161 6.02 -14.66 -2.04
CA LYS A 161 5.53 -16.03 -1.78
C LYS A 161 4.01 -16.07 -1.57
N TYR A 162 3.49 -15.14 -0.75
CA TYR A 162 2.07 -14.99 -0.45
C TYR A 162 1.50 -13.79 -1.19
N SER A 163 0.38 -13.97 -1.85
CA SER A 163 -0.11 -13.07 -2.90
C SER A 163 -0.57 -11.69 -2.43
N ASN A 164 -0.90 -11.51 -1.16
CA ASN A 164 -1.39 -10.24 -0.62
C ASN A 164 -1.22 -10.16 0.91
N GLY A 165 -1.44 -8.96 1.49
CA GLY A 165 -1.47 -8.75 2.93
C GLY A 165 -0.33 -7.89 3.47
N GLU A 166 0.61 -7.47 2.61
CA GLU A 166 1.74 -6.64 2.99
C GLU A 166 1.31 -5.31 3.61
N ASP A 167 0.25 -4.70 3.09
CA ASP A 167 -0.30 -3.43 3.59
C ASP A 167 -0.88 -3.59 4.99
N SER A 168 -1.65 -4.67 5.19
CA SER A 168 -2.22 -5.00 6.49
C SER A 168 -1.15 -5.31 7.53
N LEU A 169 -0.08 -6.03 7.14
CA LEU A 169 1.06 -6.30 8.02
C LEU A 169 1.82 -5.01 8.37
N PHE A 170 2.06 -4.14 7.40
CA PHE A 170 2.72 -2.86 7.64
C PHE A 170 1.95 -2.01 8.66
N LEU A 171 0.64 -1.84 8.49
CA LEU A 171 -0.19 -1.07 9.42
C LEU A 171 -0.32 -1.76 10.78
N HIS A 172 -0.42 -3.10 10.81
CA HIS A 172 -0.39 -3.88 12.04
C HIS A 172 0.90 -3.63 12.83
N ASP A 173 2.05 -3.68 12.16
CA ASP A 173 3.35 -3.45 12.80
C ASP A 173 3.49 -2.00 13.28
N CYS A 174 2.98 -1.03 12.52
CA CYS A 174 2.88 0.36 13.00
C CYS A 174 2.13 0.44 14.33
N LEU A 175 0.93 -0.13 14.41
CA LEU A 175 0.12 -0.13 15.64
C LEU A 175 0.81 -0.88 16.79
N LYS A 176 1.41 -2.03 16.49
CA LYS A 176 2.14 -2.85 17.47
C LYS A 176 3.35 -2.13 18.06
N LYS A 177 3.99 -1.26 17.27
CA LYS A 177 5.10 -0.40 17.69
C LYS A 177 4.64 0.92 18.35
N GLY A 178 3.33 1.09 18.56
CA GLY A 178 2.75 2.26 19.21
C GLY A 178 2.62 3.49 18.33
N LEU A 179 2.79 3.37 17.01
CA LEU A 179 2.54 4.46 16.08
C LEU A 179 1.04 4.71 15.95
N ARG A 180 0.65 5.98 15.94
CA ARG A 180 -0.74 6.39 15.81
C ARG A 180 -1.08 6.60 14.34
N ILE A 181 -2.18 5.99 13.91
CA ILE A 181 -2.67 6.06 12.53
C ILE A 181 -3.97 6.85 12.51
N TYR A 182 -4.07 7.84 11.63
CA TYR A 182 -5.27 8.62 11.39
C TYR A 182 -5.78 8.37 9.98
N ALA A 183 -7.09 8.23 9.82
CA ALA A 183 -7.73 8.15 8.51
C ALA A 183 -8.30 9.52 8.16
N ASP A 184 -7.76 10.16 7.15
CA ASP A 184 -8.18 11.46 6.65
C ASP A 184 -9.22 11.33 5.53
N THR A 185 -10.02 12.37 5.32
CA THR A 185 -11.05 12.41 4.28
C THR A 185 -10.56 12.97 2.95
N ALA A 186 -9.35 13.53 2.90
CA ALA A 186 -8.83 14.16 1.70
C ALA A 186 -8.69 13.16 0.55
N LEU A 187 -9.17 13.56 -0.62
CA LEU A 187 -9.01 12.84 -1.88
C LEU A 187 -7.73 13.32 -2.57
N LEU A 188 -6.78 12.42 -2.77
CA LEU A 188 -5.47 12.75 -3.35
C LEU A 188 -5.39 12.52 -4.85
N GLY A 189 -6.21 11.63 -5.39
CA GLY A 189 -6.14 11.27 -6.80
C GLY A 189 -7.10 10.15 -7.15
N LYS A 190 -6.85 9.53 -8.29
CA LYS A 190 -7.64 8.39 -8.79
C LYS A 190 -6.75 7.26 -9.27
N GLU A 191 -7.26 6.03 -9.17
CA GLU A 191 -6.67 4.84 -9.77
C GLU A 191 -7.08 4.76 -11.25
N VAL A 192 -6.12 4.52 -12.14
CA VAL A 192 -6.40 4.15 -13.53
C VAL A 192 -6.70 2.66 -13.55
N TYR A 193 -7.90 2.30 -13.99
CA TYR A 193 -8.29 0.91 -14.07
C TYR A 193 -7.30 0.10 -14.91
N ARG A 194 -6.64 -0.86 -14.28
CA ARG A 194 -5.88 -1.93 -14.92
C ARG A 194 -6.41 -3.27 -14.43
N GLN A 195 -6.38 -4.28 -15.30
CA GLN A 195 -6.72 -5.64 -14.86
C GLN A 195 -5.74 -6.06 -13.76
N SER A 196 -6.28 -6.45 -12.59
CA SER A 196 -5.45 -6.88 -11.46
C SER A 196 -4.57 -8.06 -11.89
N THR A 197 -3.27 -7.93 -11.72
CA THR A 197 -2.30 -9.01 -11.95
C THR A 197 -2.16 -9.93 -10.73
N TRP A 198 -2.78 -9.56 -9.60
CA TRP A 198 -2.56 -10.20 -8.30
C TRP A 198 -3.74 -11.03 -7.80
N PHE A 199 -4.96 -10.69 -8.19
CA PHE A 199 -6.15 -11.45 -7.83
C PHE A 199 -6.66 -12.23 -9.05
N SER A 200 -6.43 -13.54 -9.03
CA SER A 200 -6.87 -14.48 -10.07
C SER A 200 -8.13 -15.25 -9.68
N GLY A 201 -8.85 -14.81 -8.65
CA GLY A 201 -10.05 -15.45 -8.12
C GLY A 201 -9.80 -16.27 -6.84
N TYR A 202 -10.89 -16.85 -6.33
CA TYR A 202 -10.88 -17.71 -5.15
C TYR A 202 -10.43 -19.11 -5.54
N HIS A 203 -9.15 -19.44 -5.27
CA HIS A 203 -8.55 -20.76 -5.51
C HIS A 203 -7.83 -21.25 -4.24
N GLU A 204 -7.42 -22.51 -4.21
CA GLU A 204 -6.79 -23.12 -3.03
C GLU A 204 -5.63 -22.28 -2.46
N LYS A 205 -4.70 -21.84 -3.33
CA LYS A 205 -3.59 -20.98 -2.91
C LYS A 205 -4.05 -19.67 -2.25
N PHE A 206 -5.13 -19.05 -2.73
CA PHE A 206 -5.68 -17.84 -2.12
C PHE A 206 -6.07 -18.07 -0.65
N PHE A 207 -6.75 -19.19 -0.36
CA PHE A 207 -7.18 -19.50 1.01
C PHE A 207 -6.00 -19.86 1.91
N LEU A 208 -5.03 -20.59 1.36
CA LEU A 208 -3.79 -20.91 2.08
C LEU A 208 -3.03 -19.61 2.44
N ASP A 209 -2.79 -18.74 1.47
CA ASP A 209 -2.12 -17.45 1.68
C ASP A 209 -2.87 -16.60 2.72
N ARG A 210 -4.22 -16.58 2.65
CA ARG A 210 -5.06 -15.86 3.61
C ARG A 210 -5.00 -16.46 5.01
N GLY A 211 -4.95 -17.78 5.12
CA GLY A 211 -4.79 -18.48 6.40
C GLY A 211 -3.45 -18.15 7.07
N VAL A 212 -2.37 -18.15 6.30
CA VAL A 212 -1.03 -17.77 6.80
C VAL A 212 -1.01 -16.29 7.21
N LEU A 213 -1.57 -15.40 6.41
CA LEU A 213 -1.69 -13.99 6.76
C LEU A 213 -2.45 -13.78 8.08
N TYR A 214 -3.57 -14.47 8.27
CA TYR A 214 -4.34 -14.34 9.50
C TYR A 214 -3.61 -14.93 10.72
N HIS A 215 -2.80 -15.98 10.53
CA HIS A 215 -1.93 -16.47 11.57
C HIS A 215 -0.91 -15.41 12.01
N ASP A 216 -0.27 -14.72 11.06
CA ASP A 216 0.72 -13.70 11.35
C ASP A 216 0.10 -12.43 11.98
N LEU A 217 -1.12 -12.05 11.54
CA LEU A 217 -1.83 -10.88 12.08
C LEU A 217 -2.47 -11.15 13.46
N TYR A 218 -3.06 -12.32 13.67
CA TYR A 218 -3.97 -12.58 14.79
C TYR A 218 -3.56 -13.75 15.69
N GLY A 219 -2.50 -14.48 15.35
CA GLY A 219 -1.99 -15.60 16.15
C GLY A 219 -3.08 -16.65 16.44
N CYS A 220 -3.34 -16.93 17.72
CA CYS A 220 -4.33 -17.91 18.14
C CYS A 220 -5.77 -17.60 17.70
N MET A 221 -6.09 -16.33 17.40
CA MET A 221 -7.41 -15.90 16.90
C MET A 221 -7.56 -16.06 15.37
N ALA A 222 -6.53 -16.51 14.65
CA ALA A 222 -6.55 -16.65 13.19
C ALA A 222 -7.77 -17.44 12.68
N LYS A 223 -8.12 -18.54 13.35
CA LYS A 223 -9.28 -19.36 12.98
C LYS A 223 -10.60 -18.58 13.02
N LEU A 224 -10.79 -17.76 14.06
CA LEU A 224 -11.99 -16.93 14.19
C LEU A 224 -12.11 -15.90 13.05
N PHE A 225 -11.01 -15.23 12.73
CA PHE A 225 -10.97 -14.25 11.63
C PHE A 225 -11.12 -14.92 10.27
N SER A 226 -10.59 -16.13 10.08
CA SER A 226 -10.80 -16.94 8.87
C SER A 226 -12.28 -17.30 8.69
N ILE A 227 -12.95 -17.77 9.74
CA ILE A 227 -14.40 -18.07 9.71
C ILE A 227 -15.21 -16.81 9.37
N ARG A 228 -14.90 -15.68 10.03
CA ARG A 228 -15.56 -14.39 9.74
C ARG A 228 -15.37 -14.00 8.28
N PHE A 229 -14.17 -14.10 7.72
CA PHE A 229 -13.88 -13.79 6.33
C PHE A 229 -14.72 -14.65 5.38
N LEU A 230 -14.73 -15.97 5.58
CA LEU A 230 -15.51 -16.91 4.78
C LEU A 230 -17.00 -16.59 4.84
N TRP A 231 -17.52 -16.30 6.03
CA TRP A 231 -18.93 -15.94 6.20
C TRP A 231 -19.28 -14.62 5.50
N SER A 232 -18.44 -13.60 5.62
CA SER A 232 -18.67 -12.29 5.01
C SER A 232 -18.65 -12.34 3.48
N ASN A 233 -17.80 -13.18 2.90
CA ASN A 233 -17.61 -13.28 1.44
C ASN A 233 -18.32 -14.49 0.81
N ARG A 234 -19.15 -15.21 1.59
CA ARG A 234 -19.76 -16.49 1.15
C ARG A 234 -20.53 -16.41 -0.17
N LYS A 235 -21.22 -15.28 -0.45
CA LYS A 235 -22.02 -15.13 -1.66
C LYS A 235 -21.15 -15.14 -2.92
N GLU A 236 -20.02 -14.44 -2.86
CA GLU A 236 -19.08 -14.34 -3.98
C GLU A 236 -18.25 -15.63 -4.14
N MET A 237 -17.83 -16.23 -3.03
CA MET A 237 -17.03 -17.45 -3.02
C MET A 237 -17.80 -18.69 -3.48
N LEU A 238 -19.07 -18.83 -3.09
CA LEU A 238 -19.90 -19.99 -3.46
C LEU A 238 -20.27 -20.06 -4.95
N THR A 239 -20.09 -18.96 -5.69
CA THR A 239 -20.19 -18.99 -7.15
C THR A 239 -18.97 -19.65 -7.81
N THR A 240 -17.86 -19.77 -7.09
CA THR A 240 -16.57 -20.19 -7.64
C THR A 240 -16.04 -21.49 -7.01
N ILE A 241 -16.36 -21.80 -5.76
CA ILE A 241 -15.75 -22.94 -5.02
C ILE A 241 -16.76 -23.57 -4.03
N ASN A 242 -16.72 -24.91 -3.88
CA ASN A 242 -17.45 -25.62 -2.84
C ASN A 242 -16.84 -25.30 -1.44
N PHE A 243 -17.69 -25.09 -0.45
CA PHE A 243 -17.31 -24.74 0.93
C PHE A 243 -16.29 -25.71 1.57
N ARG A 244 -16.33 -26.99 1.18
CA ARG A 244 -15.36 -28.01 1.63
C ARG A 244 -13.93 -27.76 1.13
N THR A 245 -13.77 -27.22 -0.08
CA THR A 245 -12.46 -26.92 -0.68
C THR A 245 -11.80 -25.70 -0.02
N ALA A 246 -12.60 -24.77 0.53
CA ALA A 246 -12.10 -23.59 1.21
C ALA A 246 -11.52 -23.86 2.60
N TYR A 247 -11.87 -24.99 3.23
CA TYR A 247 -11.42 -25.35 4.59
C TYR A 247 -10.23 -26.33 4.62
N GLY A 248 -9.84 -26.90 3.44
CA GLY A 248 -8.85 -27.96 3.37
C GLY A 248 -9.30 -29.28 4.06
N PRO A 249 -8.56 -30.34 3.91
CA PRO A 249 -8.83 -31.58 4.62
C PRO A 249 -8.64 -31.42 6.13
#